data_94b29f4f191481d2ba9e8289bc397cf4
#
_entry.id   94b29f4f191481d2ba9e8289bc397cf4
#
_cell.length_a   1.000
_cell.length_b   1.000
_cell.length_c   1.000
_cell.angle_alpha   90.00
_cell.angle_beta   90.00
_cell.angle_gamma   90.00
#
_symmetry.space_group_name_H-M   'P 1'
#
loop_
_entity.id
_entity.type
_entity.pdbx_description
1 polymer ?
#
loop_
_entity_poly.entity_id
_entity_poly.type
_entity_poly.pdbx_seq_one_letter_code
_entity_poly.pdbx_strand_id
1 'polypeptide(L)'
;MFARHGAIVTSAPALREAPLPESPPALELLRDLESGEVHAVVLLTGVGTKALATIVGTSAPRLLELLARVPIVARGPKPLAALRELGVAGARPVPSPHTWREVLAVVDELALAAGSLVAVQEYGEPPTALVAGLEQRGLRVLRVPVYRWALPADTGPLSSAVAALERGALDVAVFTSAVQVEHLFRIARDADALRAALGRTVVVSIGPVCSEALEAHGVHPQLEATPPKMGPLVALVAQRAPALLQRS
;
A
#
# COMPACT_ATOMS: atom_id res chain seq x y z
N MET A 1 14.76 2.45 14.42
CA MET A 1 14.54 1.15 15.05
C MET A 1 15.84 0.34 15.02
N PHE A 2 16.41 0.01 13.88
CA PHE A 2 17.65 -0.78 13.76
C PHE A 2 18.86 -0.18 14.50
N ALA A 3 19.04 1.14 14.48
CA ALA A 3 20.14 1.81 15.20
C ALA A 3 20.16 1.51 16.72
N ARG A 4 19.01 1.20 17.34
CA ARG A 4 18.92 0.79 18.75
C ARG A 4 19.52 -0.59 19.01
N HIS A 5 19.77 -1.38 17.96
CA HIS A 5 20.42 -2.68 17.97
C HIS A 5 21.86 -2.63 17.45
N GLY A 6 22.46 -1.42 17.39
CA GLY A 6 23.86 -1.24 16.99
C GLY A 6 24.10 -1.19 15.47
N ALA A 7 23.06 -1.19 14.64
CA ALA A 7 23.23 -1.11 13.20
C ALA A 7 23.55 0.33 12.74
N ILE A 8 24.48 0.47 11.79
CA ILE A 8 24.66 1.69 11.01
C ILE A 8 23.60 1.68 9.90
N VAL A 9 22.69 2.66 9.92
CA VAL A 9 21.52 2.66 9.04
C VAL A 9 21.71 3.64 7.90
N THR A 10 21.69 3.13 6.67
CA THR A 10 21.55 3.92 5.44
C THR A 10 20.07 3.94 5.06
N SER A 11 19.47 5.13 5.02
CA SER A 11 18.08 5.32 4.59
C SER A 11 18.03 5.61 3.11
N ALA A 12 17.31 4.76 2.37
CA ALA A 12 17.11 4.89 0.93
C ALA A 12 15.60 4.87 0.62
N PRO A 13 14.89 6.00 0.79
CA PRO A 13 13.47 6.08 0.43
C PRO A 13 13.26 5.65 -1.01
N ALA A 14 12.42 4.65 -1.24
CA ALA A 14 12.24 4.07 -2.57
C ALA A 14 10.87 4.40 -3.17
N LEU A 15 9.95 4.97 -2.39
CA LEU A 15 8.59 5.27 -2.86
C LEU A 15 8.04 6.53 -2.19
N ARG A 16 7.11 7.17 -2.90
CA ARG A 16 6.23 8.22 -2.38
C ARG A 16 4.81 8.01 -2.89
N GLU A 17 3.85 8.47 -2.14
CA GLU A 17 2.48 8.62 -2.61
C GLU A 17 2.43 9.81 -3.58
N ALA A 18 2.06 9.54 -4.82
CA ALA A 18 1.86 10.56 -5.84
C ALA A 18 0.36 10.66 -6.14
N PRO A 19 -0.30 11.75 -5.75
CA PRO A 19 -1.68 11.98 -6.15
C PRO A 19 -1.81 11.90 -7.66
N LEU A 20 -2.88 11.33 -8.15
CA LEU A 20 -3.23 11.42 -9.55
C LEU A 20 -3.71 12.86 -9.82
N PRO A 21 -3.17 13.57 -10.83
CA PRO A 21 -3.63 14.92 -11.15
C PRO A 21 -5.10 14.90 -11.60
N GLU A 22 -5.51 13.81 -12.23
CA GLU A 22 -6.86 13.55 -12.69
C GLU A 22 -7.20 12.09 -12.43
N SER A 23 -8.44 11.84 -12.06
CA SER A 23 -9.01 10.51 -11.94
C SER A 23 -10.42 10.51 -12.53
N PRO A 24 -10.57 10.12 -13.80
CA PRO A 24 -11.91 9.98 -14.40
C PRO A 24 -12.84 9.12 -13.55
N PRO A 25 -12.40 8.01 -12.91
CA PRO A 25 -13.25 7.26 -11.99
C PRO A 25 -13.68 8.03 -10.74
N ALA A 26 -12.91 9.02 -10.27
CA ALA A 26 -13.36 9.86 -9.15
C ALA A 26 -14.49 10.83 -9.56
N LEU A 27 -14.45 11.32 -10.80
CA LEU A 27 -15.54 12.12 -11.38
C LEU A 27 -16.75 11.24 -11.71
N GLU A 28 -16.54 10.01 -12.12
CA GLU A 28 -17.60 9.01 -12.30
C GLU A 28 -18.30 8.72 -10.97
N LEU A 29 -17.53 8.46 -9.91
CA LEU A 29 -18.07 8.29 -8.56
C LEU A 29 -18.97 9.46 -8.15
N LEU A 30 -18.56 10.71 -8.42
CA LEU A 30 -19.36 11.87 -8.08
C LEU A 30 -20.71 11.85 -8.83
N ARG A 31 -20.69 11.57 -10.14
CA ARG A 31 -21.93 11.48 -10.96
C ARG A 31 -22.85 10.35 -10.49
N ASP A 32 -22.25 9.18 -10.18
CA ASP A 32 -23.03 8.00 -9.76
C ASP A 32 -23.59 8.17 -8.34
N LEU A 33 -22.92 8.94 -7.48
CA LEU A 33 -23.49 9.37 -6.20
C LEU A 33 -24.64 10.37 -6.39
N GLU A 34 -24.55 11.29 -7.35
CA GLU A 34 -25.62 12.26 -7.67
C GLU A 34 -26.85 11.58 -8.25
N SER A 35 -26.67 10.57 -9.09
CA SER A 35 -27.79 9.80 -9.68
C SER A 35 -28.37 8.75 -8.71
N GLY A 36 -27.71 8.48 -7.57
CA GLY A 36 -28.15 7.46 -6.62
C GLY A 36 -27.77 6.02 -7.01
N GLU A 37 -26.90 5.84 -8.01
CA GLU A 37 -26.44 4.54 -8.47
C GLU A 37 -25.49 3.87 -7.49
N VAL A 38 -24.73 4.62 -6.68
CA VAL A 38 -23.80 4.07 -5.69
C VAL A 38 -24.53 3.66 -4.42
N HIS A 39 -24.40 2.40 -4.05
CA HIS A 39 -25.05 1.80 -2.89
C HIS A 39 -24.16 1.72 -1.65
N ALA A 40 -22.85 1.72 -1.82
CA ALA A 40 -21.87 1.82 -0.74
C ALA A 40 -20.52 2.31 -1.25
N VAL A 41 -19.70 2.88 -0.34
CA VAL A 41 -18.33 3.31 -0.64
C VAL A 41 -17.37 2.66 0.33
N VAL A 42 -16.32 2.03 -0.19
CA VAL A 42 -15.23 1.45 0.59
C VAL A 42 -14.00 2.35 0.50
N LEU A 43 -13.53 2.82 1.64
CA LEU A 43 -12.35 3.67 1.76
C LEU A 43 -11.19 2.88 2.39
N LEU A 44 -10.13 2.66 1.63
CA LEU A 44 -9.04 1.78 2.03
C LEU A 44 -7.92 2.49 2.80
N THR A 45 -7.71 3.80 2.56
CA THR A 45 -6.63 4.57 3.22
C THR A 45 -7.04 6.00 3.53
N GLY A 46 -6.46 6.57 4.60
CA GLY A 46 -6.72 7.97 4.96
C GLY A 46 -6.17 8.96 3.93
N VAL A 47 -5.01 8.66 3.34
CA VAL A 47 -4.44 9.47 2.24
C VAL A 47 -5.36 9.45 1.03
N GLY A 48 -5.84 8.26 0.64
CA GLY A 48 -6.77 8.13 -0.49
C GLY A 48 -8.10 8.81 -0.24
N THR A 49 -8.62 8.78 0.99
CA THR A 49 -9.84 9.50 1.36
C THR A 49 -9.67 11.01 1.17
N LYS A 50 -8.54 11.59 1.59
CA LYS A 50 -8.23 13.01 1.38
C LYS A 50 -7.97 13.33 -0.09
N ALA A 51 -7.23 12.48 -0.80
CA ALA A 51 -6.92 12.63 -2.21
C ALA A 51 -8.19 12.65 -3.07
N LEU A 52 -9.19 11.83 -2.75
CA LEU A 52 -10.48 11.81 -3.44
C LEU A 52 -11.16 13.20 -3.41
N ALA A 53 -11.22 13.83 -2.24
CA ALA A 53 -11.75 15.20 -2.12
C ALA A 53 -10.91 16.23 -2.89
N THR A 54 -9.57 16.06 -2.92
CA THR A 54 -8.68 16.97 -3.66
C THR A 54 -8.88 16.84 -5.17
N ILE A 55 -9.00 15.62 -5.69
CA ILE A 55 -9.14 15.36 -7.14
C ILE A 55 -10.42 15.99 -7.72
N VAL A 56 -11.53 15.91 -7.01
CA VAL A 56 -12.79 16.52 -7.48
C VAL A 56 -12.81 18.04 -7.34
N GLY A 57 -11.78 18.63 -6.73
CA GLY A 57 -11.54 20.08 -6.68
C GLY A 57 -12.71 20.86 -6.09
N THR A 58 -13.26 21.80 -6.86
CA THR A 58 -14.38 22.65 -6.43
C THR A 58 -15.66 21.88 -6.10
N SER A 59 -15.79 20.63 -6.57
CA SER A 59 -16.91 19.75 -6.27
C SER A 59 -16.74 18.97 -4.95
N ALA A 60 -15.64 19.18 -4.21
CA ALA A 60 -15.40 18.49 -2.95
C ALA A 60 -16.54 18.63 -1.92
N PRO A 61 -17.12 19.82 -1.66
CA PRO A 61 -18.24 19.95 -0.74
C PRO A 61 -19.42 19.08 -1.14
N ARG A 62 -19.72 19.02 -2.44
CA ARG A 62 -20.80 18.20 -2.98
C ARG A 62 -20.52 16.71 -2.82
N LEU A 63 -19.30 16.26 -3.11
CA LEU A 63 -18.88 14.89 -2.87
C LEU A 63 -19.07 14.49 -1.40
N LEU A 64 -18.64 15.32 -0.46
CA LEU A 64 -18.74 15.03 0.97
C LEU A 64 -20.18 14.95 1.47
N GLU A 65 -21.06 15.84 0.96
CA GLU A 65 -22.50 15.79 1.22
C GLU A 65 -23.11 14.48 0.74
N LEU A 66 -22.76 14.03 -0.47
CA LEU A 66 -23.29 12.79 -1.05
C LEU A 66 -22.73 11.55 -0.34
N LEU A 67 -21.46 11.55 0.02
CA LEU A 67 -20.85 10.48 0.82
C LEU A 67 -21.56 10.29 2.17
N ALA A 68 -22.04 11.37 2.79
CA ALA A 68 -22.78 11.28 4.05
C ALA A 68 -24.16 10.62 3.91
N ARG A 69 -24.66 10.42 2.67
CA ARG A 69 -25.97 9.82 2.39
C ARG A 69 -25.92 8.33 2.06
N VAL A 70 -24.74 7.78 1.83
CA VAL A 70 -24.55 6.37 1.49
C VAL A 70 -23.75 5.63 2.56
N PRO A 71 -23.93 4.31 2.74
CA PRO A 71 -23.10 3.51 3.61
C PRO A 71 -21.62 3.64 3.24
N ILE A 72 -20.77 3.98 4.22
CA ILE A 72 -19.31 4.03 4.05
C ILE A 72 -18.68 2.94 4.90
N VAL A 73 -17.82 2.14 4.30
CA VAL A 73 -16.97 1.15 4.97
C VAL A 73 -15.52 1.66 4.99
N ALA A 74 -14.97 1.86 6.18
CA ALA A 74 -13.64 2.44 6.36
C ALA A 74 -12.64 1.39 6.87
N ARG A 75 -11.64 1.04 6.07
CA ARG A 75 -10.63 0.04 6.40
C ARG A 75 -9.64 0.56 7.45
N GLY A 76 -10.04 0.49 8.73
CA GLY A 76 -9.22 0.84 9.86
C GLY A 76 -9.26 2.32 10.26
N PRO A 77 -8.40 2.73 11.21
CA PRO A 77 -8.52 4.04 11.87
C PRO A 77 -8.15 5.23 10.99
N LYS A 78 -7.26 5.07 10.00
CA LYS A 78 -6.79 6.19 9.16
C LYS A 78 -7.88 6.76 8.25
N PRO A 79 -8.66 5.97 7.48
CA PRO A 79 -9.81 6.49 6.73
C PRO A 79 -10.86 7.14 7.63
N LEU A 80 -11.14 6.57 8.81
CA LEU A 80 -12.06 7.15 9.77
C LEU A 80 -11.61 8.53 10.26
N ALA A 81 -10.32 8.68 10.56
CA ALA A 81 -9.77 9.98 10.95
C ALA A 81 -9.89 11.00 9.80
N ALA A 82 -9.56 10.58 8.56
CA ALA A 82 -9.68 11.45 7.39
C ALA A 82 -11.13 11.91 7.13
N LEU A 83 -12.10 11.00 7.26
CA LEU A 83 -13.53 11.35 7.13
C LEU A 83 -13.98 12.38 8.17
N ARG A 84 -13.54 12.20 9.44
CA ARG A 84 -13.84 13.16 10.52
C ARG A 84 -13.26 14.55 10.24
N GLU A 85 -12.02 14.62 9.77
CA GLU A 85 -11.37 15.87 9.36
C GLU A 85 -12.12 16.54 8.20
N LEU A 86 -12.73 15.75 7.31
CA LEU A 86 -13.54 16.23 6.19
C LEU A 86 -15.01 16.49 6.56
N GLY A 87 -15.40 16.30 7.82
CA GLY A 87 -16.77 16.54 8.30
C GLY A 87 -17.77 15.44 7.95
N VAL A 88 -17.33 14.26 7.52
CA VAL A 88 -18.20 13.13 7.19
C VAL A 88 -18.23 12.13 8.36
N ALA A 89 -19.42 11.86 8.86
CA ALA A 89 -19.68 10.93 9.98
C ALA A 89 -20.41 9.66 9.49
N GLY A 90 -20.59 8.69 10.40
CA GLY A 90 -21.42 7.50 10.16
C GLY A 90 -20.73 6.35 9.41
N ALA A 91 -19.44 6.46 9.10
CA ALA A 91 -18.72 5.36 8.47
C ALA A 91 -18.57 4.14 9.40
N ARG A 92 -18.79 2.95 8.85
CA ARG A 92 -18.62 1.67 9.55
C ARG A 92 -17.14 1.31 9.61
N PRO A 93 -16.57 1.10 10.81
CA PRO A 93 -15.19 0.68 10.97
C PRO A 93 -15.03 -0.79 10.62
N VAL A 94 -14.00 -1.11 9.87
CA VAL A 94 -13.58 -2.51 9.65
C VAL A 94 -12.76 -2.96 10.87
N PRO A 95 -13.04 -4.12 11.49
CA PRO A 95 -12.30 -4.62 12.65
C PRO A 95 -10.87 -5.05 12.29
N SER A 96 -9.98 -5.16 13.30
CA SER A 96 -8.66 -5.74 13.13
C SER A 96 -8.78 -7.20 12.68
N PRO A 97 -7.92 -7.68 11.77
CA PRO A 97 -6.66 -7.09 11.29
C PRO A 97 -6.78 -6.15 10.08
N HIS A 98 -7.97 -5.67 9.72
CA HIS A 98 -8.26 -4.71 8.64
C HIS A 98 -7.84 -5.22 7.25
N THR A 99 -7.95 -6.52 6.99
CA THR A 99 -7.69 -7.11 5.67
C THR A 99 -8.92 -6.98 4.76
N TRP A 100 -8.77 -7.39 3.52
CA TRP A 100 -9.89 -7.43 2.57
C TRP A 100 -11.03 -8.37 3.04
N ARG A 101 -10.73 -9.40 3.86
CA ARG A 101 -11.73 -10.34 4.41
C ARG A 101 -12.67 -9.64 5.38
N GLU A 102 -12.14 -8.84 6.29
CA GLU A 102 -12.94 -8.07 7.23
C GLU A 102 -13.70 -6.95 6.52
N VAL A 103 -13.15 -6.36 5.44
CA VAL A 103 -13.90 -5.40 4.59
C VAL A 103 -15.12 -6.09 3.98
N LEU A 104 -14.95 -7.28 3.40
CA LEU A 104 -16.07 -8.04 2.83
C LEU A 104 -17.12 -8.40 3.89
N ALA A 105 -16.70 -8.81 5.08
CA ALA A 105 -17.63 -9.12 6.17
C ALA A 105 -18.50 -7.89 6.55
N VAL A 106 -17.90 -6.71 6.64
CA VAL A 106 -18.65 -5.46 6.92
C VAL A 106 -19.56 -5.06 5.74
N VAL A 107 -19.16 -5.34 4.51
CA VAL A 107 -20.04 -5.13 3.32
C VAL A 107 -21.21 -6.11 3.34
N ASP A 108 -21.00 -7.37 3.75
CA ASP A 108 -22.08 -8.37 3.89
C ASP A 108 -23.16 -7.91 4.87
N GLU A 109 -22.77 -7.21 5.96
CA GLU A 109 -23.71 -6.63 6.92
C GLU A 109 -24.62 -5.52 6.34
N LEU A 110 -24.24 -4.94 5.19
CA LEU A 110 -25.06 -3.95 4.50
C LEU A 110 -26.27 -4.57 3.76
N ALA A 111 -26.27 -5.89 3.58
CA ALA A 111 -27.32 -6.64 2.88
C ALA A 111 -27.65 -6.06 1.50
N LEU A 112 -26.65 -5.68 0.72
CA LEU A 112 -26.81 -5.11 -0.60
C LEU A 112 -27.42 -6.12 -1.58
N ALA A 113 -28.35 -5.69 -2.41
CA ALA A 113 -28.92 -6.55 -3.45
C ALA A 113 -27.88 -6.87 -4.55
N ALA A 114 -28.04 -8.01 -5.21
CA ALA A 114 -27.24 -8.33 -6.39
C ALA A 114 -27.38 -7.23 -7.45
N GLY A 115 -26.28 -6.89 -8.10
CA GLY A 115 -26.21 -5.76 -9.05
C GLY A 115 -25.98 -4.39 -8.41
N SER A 116 -26.01 -4.28 -7.07
CA SER A 116 -25.67 -3.01 -6.39
C SER A 116 -24.23 -2.57 -6.70
N LEU A 117 -24.05 -1.27 -6.93
CA LEU A 117 -22.75 -0.67 -7.23
C LEU A 117 -22.05 -0.29 -5.92
N VAL A 118 -20.84 -0.83 -5.73
CA VAL A 118 -19.93 -0.50 -4.62
C VAL A 118 -18.71 0.21 -5.18
N ALA A 119 -18.47 1.46 -4.76
CA ALA A 119 -17.27 2.18 -5.13
C ALA A 119 -16.13 1.83 -4.14
N VAL A 120 -14.95 1.53 -4.68
CA VAL A 120 -13.76 1.18 -3.89
C VAL A 120 -12.65 2.17 -4.18
N GLN A 121 -12.33 3.03 -3.19
CA GLN A 121 -11.16 3.89 -3.27
C GLN A 121 -9.89 3.06 -3.14
N GLU A 122 -9.08 3.06 -4.17
CA GLU A 122 -7.84 2.28 -4.25
C GLU A 122 -6.63 3.01 -3.64
N TYR A 123 -5.59 2.24 -3.32
CA TYR A 123 -4.36 2.73 -2.73
C TYR A 123 -3.14 2.20 -3.49
N GLY A 124 -2.60 2.99 -4.41
CA GLY A 124 -1.33 2.68 -5.09
C GLY A 124 -1.29 1.38 -5.90
N GLU A 125 -1.88 0.32 -5.40
CA GLU A 125 -2.02 -0.99 -6.04
C GLU A 125 -3.50 -1.42 -6.09
N PRO A 126 -3.90 -2.14 -7.15
CA PRO A 126 -5.26 -2.67 -7.26
C PRO A 126 -5.59 -3.66 -6.13
N PRO A 127 -6.69 -3.48 -5.39
CA PRO A 127 -7.11 -4.41 -4.34
C PRO A 127 -7.81 -5.64 -4.93
N THR A 128 -7.09 -6.43 -5.74
CA THR A 128 -7.63 -7.50 -6.59
C THR A 128 -8.49 -8.50 -5.81
N ALA A 129 -8.03 -8.96 -4.64
CA ALA A 129 -8.76 -9.93 -3.82
C ALA A 129 -10.07 -9.34 -3.26
N LEU A 130 -10.09 -8.04 -2.91
CA LEU A 130 -11.30 -7.36 -2.46
C LEU A 130 -12.30 -7.23 -3.61
N VAL A 131 -11.84 -6.78 -4.77
CA VAL A 131 -12.68 -6.60 -5.97
C VAL A 131 -13.32 -7.95 -6.35
N ALA A 132 -12.52 -9.00 -6.50
CA ALA A 132 -13.02 -10.34 -6.80
C ALA A 132 -14.02 -10.84 -5.75
N GLY A 133 -13.77 -10.57 -4.46
CA GLY A 133 -14.68 -10.94 -3.39
C GLY A 133 -16.02 -10.21 -3.42
N LEU A 134 -16.05 -8.94 -3.86
CA LEU A 134 -17.28 -8.17 -4.07
C LEU A 134 -18.07 -8.70 -5.30
N GLU A 135 -17.35 -8.94 -6.41
CA GLU A 135 -17.95 -9.48 -7.65
C GLU A 135 -18.55 -10.89 -7.43
N GLN A 136 -17.87 -11.76 -6.66
CA GLN A 136 -18.41 -13.06 -6.27
C GLN A 136 -19.73 -12.99 -5.48
N ARG A 137 -20.03 -11.85 -4.86
CA ARG A 137 -21.29 -11.54 -4.18
C ARG A 137 -22.35 -10.98 -5.11
N GLY A 138 -22.06 -10.93 -6.42
CA GLY A 138 -22.95 -10.37 -7.41
C GLY A 138 -22.99 -8.83 -7.41
N LEU A 139 -22.04 -8.16 -6.73
CA LEU A 139 -21.95 -6.71 -6.68
C LEU A 139 -21.16 -6.18 -7.88
N ARG A 140 -21.54 -5.00 -8.37
CA ARG A 140 -20.77 -4.24 -9.35
C ARG A 140 -19.74 -3.40 -8.61
N VAL A 141 -18.54 -3.26 -9.15
CA VAL A 141 -17.47 -2.50 -8.50
C VAL A 141 -17.01 -1.35 -9.38
N LEU A 142 -17.12 -0.12 -8.86
CA LEU A 142 -16.45 1.05 -9.40
C LEU A 142 -15.12 1.22 -8.69
N ARG A 143 -14.03 0.98 -9.42
CA ARG A 143 -12.67 1.16 -8.90
C ARG A 143 -12.25 2.62 -9.02
N VAL A 144 -11.85 3.23 -7.91
CA VAL A 144 -11.53 4.67 -7.83
C VAL A 144 -10.07 4.85 -7.40
N PRO A 145 -9.10 4.75 -8.32
CA PRO A 145 -7.71 5.07 -8.03
C PRO A 145 -7.56 6.59 -7.85
N VAL A 146 -6.88 6.99 -6.77
CA VAL A 146 -6.72 8.41 -6.42
C VAL A 146 -5.26 8.81 -6.21
N TYR A 147 -4.36 7.85 -6.05
CA TYR A 147 -2.92 8.04 -6.03
C TYR A 147 -2.21 6.77 -6.48
N ARG A 148 -0.94 6.90 -6.81
CA ARG A 148 -0.06 5.78 -7.16
C ARG A 148 1.24 5.86 -6.37
N TRP A 149 1.88 4.73 -6.23
CA TRP A 149 3.27 4.70 -5.80
C TRP A 149 4.16 5.22 -6.91
N ALA A 150 5.02 6.15 -6.59
CA ALA A 150 6.01 6.71 -7.50
C ALA A 150 7.39 6.73 -6.84
N LEU A 151 8.43 6.80 -7.65
CA LEU A 151 9.77 7.08 -7.15
C LEU A 151 9.76 8.41 -6.37
N PRO A 152 10.58 8.55 -5.32
CA PRO A 152 10.78 9.82 -4.64
C PRO A 152 11.13 10.93 -5.62
N ALA A 153 10.82 12.18 -5.26
CA ALA A 153 11.22 13.34 -6.05
C ALA A 153 12.75 13.45 -6.16
N ASP A 154 13.44 13.17 -5.05
CA ASP A 154 14.90 12.98 -5.02
C ASP A 154 15.20 11.48 -4.97
N THR A 155 15.73 10.95 -6.05
CA THR A 155 16.18 9.56 -6.17
C THR A 155 17.65 9.36 -5.79
N GLY A 156 18.36 10.43 -5.45
CA GLY A 156 19.78 10.41 -5.09
C GLY A 156 20.12 9.40 -3.97
N PRO A 157 19.40 9.42 -2.84
CA PRO A 157 19.62 8.46 -1.77
C PRO A 157 19.42 6.99 -2.21
N LEU A 158 18.41 6.72 -3.03
CA LEU A 158 18.15 5.37 -3.55
C LEU A 158 19.24 4.92 -4.53
N SER A 159 19.65 5.80 -5.45
CA SER A 159 20.74 5.54 -6.39
C SER A 159 22.07 5.31 -5.66
N SER A 160 22.33 6.09 -4.60
CA SER A 160 23.52 5.92 -3.75
C SER A 160 23.52 4.58 -3.02
N ALA A 161 22.34 4.11 -2.58
CA ALA A 161 22.19 2.81 -1.95
C ALA A 161 22.44 1.66 -2.95
N VAL A 162 21.94 1.77 -4.19
CA VAL A 162 22.25 0.81 -5.28
C VAL A 162 23.77 0.72 -5.48
N ALA A 163 24.42 1.87 -5.65
CA ALA A 163 25.88 1.91 -5.83
C ALA A 163 26.63 1.35 -4.60
N ALA A 164 26.12 1.54 -3.40
CA ALA A 164 26.70 0.98 -2.17
C ALA A 164 26.55 -0.55 -2.10
N LEU A 165 25.39 -1.08 -2.51
CA LEU A 165 25.17 -2.53 -2.66
C LEU A 165 26.15 -3.14 -3.66
N GLU A 166 26.28 -2.54 -4.85
CA GLU A 166 27.18 -3.01 -5.91
C GLU A 166 28.63 -3.07 -5.48
N ARG A 167 29.07 -2.11 -4.63
CA ARG A 167 30.43 -2.10 -4.05
C ARG A 167 30.60 -3.00 -2.84
N GLY A 168 29.56 -3.69 -2.37
CA GLY A 168 29.59 -4.52 -1.16
C GLY A 168 29.75 -3.71 0.13
N ALA A 169 29.28 -2.45 0.15
CA ALA A 169 29.38 -1.56 1.31
C ALA A 169 28.17 -1.66 2.26
N LEU A 170 27.20 -2.52 1.95
CA LEU A 170 26.02 -2.78 2.77
C LEU A 170 25.90 -4.27 3.07
N ASP A 171 25.86 -4.60 4.34
CA ASP A 171 25.79 -5.97 4.83
C ASP A 171 24.36 -6.54 4.78
N VAL A 172 23.37 -5.67 4.96
CA VAL A 172 21.96 -6.06 5.07
C VAL A 172 21.07 -5.11 4.26
N ALA A 173 20.20 -5.67 3.43
CA ALA A 173 19.16 -4.93 2.71
C ALA A 173 17.78 -5.33 3.23
N VAL A 174 16.98 -4.36 3.70
CA VAL A 174 15.66 -4.60 4.29
C VAL A 174 14.58 -4.00 3.42
N PHE A 175 13.64 -4.82 3.00
CA PHE A 175 12.48 -4.43 2.20
C PHE A 175 11.19 -4.57 3.00
N THR A 176 10.38 -3.52 3.01
CA THR A 176 9.10 -3.46 3.75
C THR A 176 7.88 -3.38 2.83
N SER A 177 8.09 -3.50 1.52
CA SER A 177 7.03 -3.46 0.50
C SER A 177 7.57 -4.01 -0.83
N ALA A 178 6.73 -4.71 -1.60
CA ALA A 178 7.01 -5.13 -2.97
C ALA A 178 7.40 -3.96 -3.88
N VAL A 179 6.71 -2.82 -3.74
CA VAL A 179 6.99 -1.61 -4.52
C VAL A 179 8.40 -1.07 -4.32
N GLN A 180 8.99 -1.25 -3.13
CA GLN A 180 10.39 -0.88 -2.90
C GLN A 180 11.33 -1.71 -3.74
N VAL A 181 11.05 -3.00 -3.89
CA VAL A 181 11.83 -3.91 -4.74
C VAL A 181 11.75 -3.47 -6.20
N GLU A 182 10.52 -3.27 -6.71
CA GLU A 182 10.28 -2.80 -8.07
C GLU A 182 11.01 -1.48 -8.38
N HIS A 183 10.92 -0.53 -7.46
CA HIS A 183 11.57 0.77 -7.62
C HIS A 183 13.10 0.71 -7.53
N LEU A 184 13.64 -0.19 -6.71
CA LEU A 184 15.09 -0.41 -6.63
C LEU A 184 15.62 -0.94 -7.97
N PHE A 185 14.99 -1.98 -8.53
CA PHE A 185 15.36 -2.52 -9.84
C PHE A 185 15.12 -1.54 -10.97
N ARG A 186 14.06 -0.74 -10.91
CA ARG A 186 13.77 0.30 -11.90
C ARG A 186 14.84 1.40 -11.97
N ILE A 187 15.50 1.74 -10.84
CA ILE A 187 16.51 2.79 -10.80
C ILE A 187 17.92 2.27 -11.05
N ALA A 188 18.14 0.98 -10.90
CA ALA A 188 19.41 0.34 -11.17
C ALA A 188 19.76 0.49 -12.66
N ARG A 189 21.02 0.82 -12.94
CA ARG A 189 21.52 0.93 -14.31
C ARG A 189 21.75 -0.45 -14.94
N ASP A 190 22.11 -1.41 -14.10
CA ASP A 190 22.35 -2.80 -14.46
C ASP A 190 21.63 -3.69 -13.43
N ALA A 191 20.57 -4.36 -13.88
CA ALA A 191 19.77 -5.24 -13.04
C ALA A 191 20.54 -6.50 -12.63
N ASP A 192 21.47 -6.99 -13.49
CA ASP A 192 22.26 -8.17 -13.18
C ASP A 192 23.34 -7.86 -12.16
N ALA A 193 23.99 -6.69 -12.25
CA ALA A 193 24.92 -6.22 -11.25
C ALA A 193 24.24 -6.02 -9.88
N LEU A 194 23.04 -5.43 -9.86
CA LEU A 194 22.25 -5.29 -8.63
C LEU A 194 21.85 -6.65 -8.06
N ARG A 195 21.41 -7.58 -8.89
CA ARG A 195 21.04 -8.95 -8.47
C ARG A 195 22.25 -9.68 -7.86
N ALA A 196 23.40 -9.59 -8.52
CA ALA A 196 24.65 -10.16 -8.01
C ALA A 196 25.08 -9.50 -6.67
N ALA A 197 24.86 -8.19 -6.51
CA ALA A 197 25.12 -7.48 -5.26
C ALA A 197 24.19 -7.95 -4.14
N LEU A 198 22.90 -8.05 -4.39
CA LEU A 198 21.92 -8.56 -3.42
C LEU A 198 22.18 -10.03 -3.06
N GLY A 199 22.73 -10.84 -3.98
CA GLY A 199 23.15 -12.22 -3.69
C GLY A 199 24.28 -12.33 -2.68
N ARG A 200 25.05 -11.25 -2.47
CA ARG A 200 26.14 -11.16 -1.46
C ARG A 200 25.71 -10.39 -0.20
N THR A 201 24.50 -9.89 -0.16
CA THR A 201 23.95 -9.09 0.93
C THR A 201 22.89 -9.91 1.66
N VAL A 202 22.79 -9.80 2.98
CA VAL A 202 21.67 -10.42 3.70
C VAL A 202 20.38 -9.68 3.36
N VAL A 203 19.54 -10.28 2.51
CA VAL A 203 18.26 -9.70 2.07
C VAL A 203 17.15 -10.12 3.03
N VAL A 204 16.39 -9.13 3.49
CA VAL A 204 15.32 -9.32 4.46
C VAL A 204 14.03 -8.75 3.92
N SER A 205 12.96 -9.55 3.94
CA SER A 205 11.62 -9.12 3.57
C SER A 205 10.69 -8.99 4.77
N ILE A 206 9.72 -8.10 4.67
CA ILE A 206 8.70 -7.92 5.69
C ILE A 206 7.65 -9.03 5.69
N GLY A 207 7.55 -9.79 4.62
CA GLY A 207 6.53 -10.85 4.49
C GLY A 207 6.35 -11.35 3.05
N PRO A 208 5.44 -12.31 2.83
CA PRO A 208 5.34 -13.11 1.60
C PRO A 208 5.26 -12.29 0.31
N VAL A 209 4.39 -11.28 0.24
CA VAL A 209 4.23 -10.45 -0.97
C VAL A 209 5.52 -9.72 -1.36
N CYS A 210 6.31 -9.30 -0.35
CA CYS A 210 7.61 -8.68 -0.58
C CYS A 210 8.66 -9.71 -1.00
N SER A 211 8.60 -10.93 -0.45
CA SER A 211 9.44 -12.06 -0.86
C SER A 211 9.17 -12.47 -2.31
N GLU A 212 7.91 -12.62 -2.69
CA GLU A 212 7.50 -12.91 -4.07
C GLU A 212 8.04 -11.87 -5.07
N ALA A 213 7.99 -10.57 -4.71
CA ALA A 213 8.55 -9.52 -5.56
C ALA A 213 10.08 -9.63 -5.71
N LEU A 214 10.80 -9.97 -4.63
CA LEU A 214 12.25 -10.23 -4.68
C LEU A 214 12.55 -11.44 -5.57
N GLU A 215 11.82 -12.53 -5.41
CA GLU A 215 11.98 -13.76 -6.19
C GLU A 215 11.69 -13.56 -7.67
N ALA A 216 10.69 -12.74 -8.01
CA ALA A 216 10.40 -12.35 -9.39
C ALA A 216 11.60 -11.65 -10.07
N HIS A 217 12.44 -10.97 -9.30
CA HIS A 217 13.70 -10.39 -9.76
C HIS A 217 14.91 -11.33 -9.60
N GLY A 218 14.70 -12.59 -9.21
CA GLY A 218 15.77 -13.58 -9.01
C GLY A 218 16.58 -13.36 -7.73
N VAL A 219 16.01 -12.72 -6.72
CA VAL A 219 16.62 -12.49 -5.41
C VAL A 219 15.86 -13.26 -4.35
N HIS A 220 16.54 -14.18 -3.64
CA HIS A 220 15.93 -14.95 -2.55
C HIS A 220 16.22 -14.28 -1.19
N PRO A 221 15.19 -13.83 -0.44
CA PRO A 221 15.42 -13.29 0.89
C PRO A 221 15.87 -14.39 1.85
N GLN A 222 16.92 -14.13 2.62
CA GLN A 222 17.41 -15.06 3.66
C GLN A 222 16.58 -14.99 4.93
N LEU A 223 15.86 -13.87 5.15
CA LEU A 223 15.00 -13.66 6.30
C LEU A 223 13.65 -13.07 5.87
N GLU A 224 12.56 -13.65 6.38
CA GLU A 224 11.22 -13.13 6.22
C GLU A 224 10.55 -12.98 7.59
N ALA A 225 9.95 -11.82 7.86
CA ALA A 225 9.31 -11.57 9.14
C ALA A 225 7.94 -12.25 9.24
N THR A 226 7.72 -12.92 10.37
CA THR A 226 6.43 -13.53 10.73
C THR A 226 6.08 -13.13 12.18
N PRO A 227 4.98 -12.43 12.43
CA PRO A 227 4.06 -11.85 11.45
C PRO A 227 4.67 -10.67 10.66
N PRO A 228 4.11 -10.28 9.50
CA PRO A 228 4.64 -9.22 8.63
C PRO A 228 4.44 -7.82 9.23
N LYS A 229 5.24 -7.50 10.24
CA LYS A 229 5.20 -6.23 11.00
C LYS A 229 6.61 -5.73 11.28
N MET A 230 6.78 -4.41 11.39
CA MET A 230 8.07 -3.77 11.63
C MET A 230 8.78 -4.24 12.91
N GLY A 231 8.06 -4.43 14.01
CA GLY A 231 8.64 -4.92 15.27
C GLY A 231 9.31 -6.30 15.11
N PRO A 232 8.57 -7.33 14.68
CA PRO A 232 9.11 -8.65 14.36
C PRO A 232 10.27 -8.60 13.35
N LEU A 233 10.16 -7.80 12.30
CA LEU A 233 11.21 -7.62 11.29
C LEU A 233 12.52 -7.13 11.93
N VAL A 234 12.45 -6.08 12.75
CA VAL A 234 13.62 -5.51 13.41
C VAL A 234 14.25 -6.51 14.39
N ALA A 235 13.43 -7.23 15.18
CA ALA A 235 13.90 -8.25 16.09
C ALA A 235 14.59 -9.41 15.35
N LEU A 236 13.99 -9.87 14.26
CA LEU A 236 14.53 -10.94 13.41
C LEU A 236 15.91 -10.57 12.86
N VAL A 237 16.05 -9.37 12.30
CA VAL A 237 17.33 -8.87 11.76
C VAL A 237 18.37 -8.80 12.87
N ALA A 238 18.03 -8.20 14.02
CA ALA A 238 18.97 -8.06 15.14
C ALA A 238 19.49 -9.42 15.66
N GLN A 239 18.63 -10.45 15.66
CA GLN A 239 18.98 -11.78 16.15
C GLN A 239 19.72 -12.63 15.12
N ARG A 240 19.38 -12.55 13.84
CA ARG A 240 19.81 -13.53 12.85
C ARG A 240 20.87 -13.00 11.87
N ALA A 241 20.85 -11.70 11.54
CA ALA A 241 21.80 -11.15 10.57
C ALA A 241 23.26 -11.31 10.99
N PRO A 242 23.69 -11.10 12.27
CA PRO A 242 25.08 -11.27 12.66
C PRO A 242 25.64 -12.67 12.37
N ALA A 243 24.83 -13.71 12.57
CA ALA A 243 25.26 -15.08 12.30
C ALA A 243 25.34 -15.41 10.80
N LEU A 244 24.56 -14.73 9.96
CA LEU A 244 24.61 -14.88 8.50
C LEU A 244 25.83 -14.17 7.93
N LEU A 245 26.17 -12.99 8.44
CA LEU A 245 27.35 -12.23 8.01
C LEU A 245 28.69 -12.90 8.35
N GLN A 246 28.73 -13.75 9.39
CA GLN A 246 29.95 -14.52 9.74
C GLN A 246 30.18 -15.74 8.83
N ARG A 247 29.21 -16.12 8.01
CA ARG A 247 29.28 -17.28 7.11
C ARG A 247 29.55 -16.91 5.65
N SER A 248 29.54 -15.62 5.35
CA SER A 248 29.86 -15.04 4.04
C SER A 248 31.30 -14.62 3.97
#